data_504cf45ff000e78438243b0e598a7fb5
#
_entry.id   504cf45ff000e78438243b0e598a7fb5
#
_cell.length_a   1.000
_cell.length_b   1.000
_cell.length_c   1.000
_cell.angle_alpha   90.00
_cell.angle_beta   90.00
_cell.angle_gamma   90.00
#
_symmetry.space_group_name_H-M   'P 1'
#
loop_
_entity.id
_entity.type
_entity.pdbx_description
1 polymer ?
#
loop_
_entity_poly.entity_id
_entity_poly.type
_entity_poly.pdbx_seq_one_letter_code
_entity_poly.pdbx_strand_id
1 'polypeptide(L)'
;MTSGSVFKTVVYFSLPYLLSYFLQTLYGMADLFIVGQFGGVSSTTAVSIGSQIMHMITVMIVGLAMGSTVMIGRSVGAKNNRQAAECIGNTVTMFMGISMVLMAVLLVLVRPIVGIMSTPAEAVEGTVRYLTICFIGIPFITAYNIISSIFRGIGDSKSPMYFIAVACAANIGLDYLFIGLLGLDAAGAALGTTIAQAISVVVSLVVILKRKGGIRLEKSDFRPKRMTMKNILKVGVPVCLQDGFIQVSFVVITIFANQRGLTDAAAVGIVEKIISILFLVPSSMMSTISALAAQNIGAGKHDRAKLTLKYVLMITVTYGLIMTIIIQFVSVPLVGLFTNDGAVAVSGAGYLRSYASDCIFAGIHFCLSGYFYAYGLSVISFIHNSISIVCARIPLSYYASVHFKDTLFPMGCAAPAGSLISVIICVGVFIWLEHHEDKYQNI
;
A
#
# COMPACT_ATOMS: atom_id res chain seq x y z
N MET A 1 1.78 18.32 15.84
CA MET A 1 1.86 18.36 14.38
C MET A 1 1.45 19.73 13.81
N THR A 2 0.60 20.48 14.52
CA THR A 2 0.05 21.78 14.06
C THR A 2 0.89 23.02 14.44
N SER A 3 2.10 22.85 14.96
CA SER A 3 3.04 23.91 15.37
C SER A 3 4.49 23.54 15.05
N GLY A 4 5.40 24.49 15.14
CA GLY A 4 6.83 24.31 14.87
C GLY A 4 7.18 24.25 13.37
N SER A 5 8.39 23.79 13.03
CA SER A 5 8.86 23.67 11.65
C SER A 5 8.13 22.58 10.88
N VAL A 6 7.51 22.94 9.75
CA VAL A 6 6.77 21.99 8.89
C VAL A 6 7.74 20.96 8.31
N PHE A 7 8.88 21.39 7.77
CA PHE A 7 9.86 20.50 7.17
C PHE A 7 10.34 19.41 8.16
N LYS A 8 10.73 19.82 9.37
CA LYS A 8 11.13 18.87 10.42
C LYS A 8 10.02 17.90 10.77
N THR A 9 8.76 18.39 10.83
CA THR A 9 7.59 17.56 11.11
C THR A 9 7.37 16.53 10.01
N VAL A 10 7.49 16.93 8.73
CA VAL A 10 7.36 16.01 7.58
C VAL A 10 8.42 14.92 7.66
N VAL A 11 9.69 15.27 7.76
CA VAL A 11 10.79 14.29 7.80
C VAL A 11 10.64 13.34 8.99
N TYR A 12 10.37 13.88 10.18
CA TYR A 12 10.26 13.09 11.40
C TYR A 12 9.06 12.12 11.39
N PHE A 13 7.99 12.49 10.70
CA PHE A 13 6.79 11.67 10.57
C PHE A 13 6.88 10.66 9.44
N SER A 14 7.51 11.03 8.31
CA SER A 14 7.64 10.15 7.14
C SER A 14 8.66 9.04 7.31
N LEU A 15 9.74 9.26 8.07
CA LEU A 15 10.80 8.26 8.23
C LEU A 15 10.31 6.95 8.87
N PRO A 16 9.53 6.95 9.97
CA PRO A 16 8.92 5.73 10.49
C PRO A 16 7.94 5.08 9.53
N TYR A 17 7.23 5.85 8.71
CA TYR A 17 6.38 5.30 7.65
C TYR A 17 7.19 4.56 6.59
N LEU A 18 8.24 5.20 6.09
CA LEU A 18 9.14 4.59 5.12
C LEU A 18 9.70 3.27 5.64
N LEU A 19 10.16 3.28 6.90
CA LEU A 19 10.69 2.06 7.53
C LEU A 19 9.59 1.00 7.71
N SER A 20 8.35 1.39 8.03
CA SER A 20 7.23 0.45 8.10
C SER A 20 6.95 -0.23 6.77
N TYR A 21 6.93 0.52 5.67
CA TYR A 21 6.74 -0.05 4.33
C TYR A 21 7.93 -0.93 3.90
N PHE A 22 9.15 -0.51 4.22
CA PHE A 22 10.34 -1.32 3.97
C PHE A 22 10.28 -2.66 4.72
N LEU A 23 9.92 -2.66 6.00
CA LEU A 23 9.77 -3.87 6.81
C LEU A 23 8.66 -4.79 6.27
N GLN A 24 7.55 -4.22 5.77
CA GLN A 24 6.49 -5.00 5.13
C GLN A 24 6.98 -5.67 3.84
N THR A 25 7.76 -4.96 3.04
CA THR A 25 8.36 -5.53 1.82
C THR A 25 9.37 -6.63 2.16
N LEU A 26 10.22 -6.38 3.17
CA LEU A 26 11.23 -7.34 3.62
C LEU A 26 10.61 -8.64 4.12
N TYR A 27 9.57 -8.54 4.93
CA TYR A 27 8.89 -9.71 5.48
C TYR A 27 8.22 -10.55 4.38
N GLY A 28 7.58 -9.94 3.38
CA GLY A 28 7.03 -10.69 2.24
C GLY A 28 8.09 -11.33 1.34
N MET A 29 9.30 -10.74 1.28
CA MET A 29 10.43 -11.36 0.58
C MET A 29 11.05 -12.51 1.41
N ALA A 30 11.09 -12.39 2.72
CA ALA A 30 11.61 -13.41 3.62
C ALA A 30 10.77 -14.70 3.55
N ASP A 31 9.44 -14.61 3.53
CA ASP A 31 8.56 -15.77 3.36
C ASP A 31 8.94 -16.58 2.12
N LEU A 32 9.04 -15.90 0.96
CA LEU A 32 9.40 -16.55 -0.30
C LEU A 32 10.82 -17.14 -0.29
N PHE A 33 11.76 -16.45 0.35
CA PHE A 33 13.14 -16.93 0.45
C PHE A 33 13.22 -18.21 1.30
N ILE A 34 12.57 -18.21 2.47
CA ILE A 34 12.61 -19.37 3.39
C ILE A 34 11.89 -20.57 2.78
N VAL A 35 10.71 -20.36 2.17
CA VAL A 35 10.01 -21.43 1.45
C VAL A 35 10.85 -21.96 0.28
N GLY A 36 11.55 -21.08 -0.44
CA GLY A 36 12.43 -21.49 -1.54
C GLY A 36 13.63 -22.32 -1.09
N GLN A 37 14.11 -22.15 0.16
CA GLN A 37 15.22 -22.92 0.71
C GLN A 37 14.82 -24.31 1.23
N PHE A 38 13.68 -24.41 1.88
CA PHE A 38 13.28 -25.63 2.60
C PHE A 38 12.12 -26.37 1.91
N GLY A 39 11.30 -25.67 1.09
CA GLY A 39 10.19 -26.24 0.37
C GLY A 39 10.54 -26.61 -1.08
N GLY A 40 9.66 -27.38 -1.71
CA GLY A 40 9.76 -27.70 -3.14
C GLY A 40 9.24 -26.58 -4.04
N VAL A 41 9.43 -26.74 -5.36
CA VAL A 41 8.94 -25.79 -6.37
C VAL A 41 7.42 -25.57 -6.26
N SER A 42 6.65 -26.62 -5.99
CA SER A 42 5.20 -26.54 -5.81
C SER A 42 4.82 -25.65 -4.61
N SER A 43 5.53 -25.79 -3.47
CA SER A 43 5.30 -24.97 -2.27
C SER A 43 5.67 -23.51 -2.49
N THR A 44 6.78 -23.24 -3.16
CA THR A 44 7.22 -21.88 -3.53
C THR A 44 6.21 -21.21 -4.46
N THR A 45 5.69 -21.95 -5.46
CA THR A 45 4.66 -21.46 -6.36
C THR A 45 3.36 -21.16 -5.60
N ALA A 46 2.95 -22.06 -4.70
CA ALA A 46 1.76 -21.87 -3.87
C ALA A 46 1.83 -20.61 -3.00
N VAL A 47 2.97 -20.38 -2.33
CA VAL A 47 3.20 -19.17 -1.51
C VAL A 47 3.27 -17.93 -2.38
N SER A 48 3.91 -17.99 -3.54
CA SER A 48 4.00 -16.85 -4.48
C SER A 48 2.62 -16.38 -4.94
N ILE A 49 1.76 -17.30 -5.39
CA ILE A 49 0.40 -16.98 -5.84
C ILE A 49 -0.46 -16.52 -4.65
N GLY A 50 -0.40 -17.25 -3.53
CA GLY A 50 -1.15 -16.91 -2.34
C GLY A 50 -0.78 -15.55 -1.75
N SER A 51 0.50 -15.22 -1.68
CA SER A 51 0.99 -13.93 -1.17
C SER A 51 0.59 -12.76 -2.08
N GLN A 52 0.51 -12.96 -3.40
CA GLN A 52 0.03 -11.93 -4.33
C GLN A 52 -1.45 -11.57 -4.06
N ILE A 53 -2.30 -12.59 -3.82
CA ILE A 53 -3.71 -12.40 -3.46
C ILE A 53 -3.81 -11.69 -2.11
N MET A 54 -3.04 -12.13 -1.11
CA MET A 54 -3.03 -11.52 0.21
C MET A 54 -2.51 -10.07 0.18
N HIS A 55 -1.52 -9.77 -0.66
CA HIS A 55 -1.04 -8.41 -0.87
C HIS A 55 -2.15 -7.50 -1.40
N MET A 56 -2.88 -7.92 -2.43
CA MET A 56 -4.01 -7.17 -2.99
C MET A 56 -5.07 -6.89 -1.91
N ILE A 57 -5.47 -7.90 -1.13
CA ILE A 57 -6.46 -7.75 -0.04
C ILE A 57 -5.93 -6.77 1.02
N THR A 58 -4.67 -6.91 1.42
CA THR A 58 -4.05 -6.06 2.45
C THR A 58 -3.99 -4.60 2.01
N VAL A 59 -3.59 -4.33 0.77
CA VAL A 59 -3.53 -2.96 0.21
C VAL A 59 -4.93 -2.33 0.19
N MET A 60 -5.97 -3.09 -0.18
CA MET A 60 -7.36 -2.63 -0.12
C MET A 60 -7.83 -2.32 1.31
N ILE A 61 -7.45 -3.13 2.31
CA ILE A 61 -7.74 -2.87 3.73
C ILE A 61 -7.03 -1.59 4.19
N VAL A 62 -5.76 -1.39 3.83
CA VAL A 62 -4.99 -0.18 4.14
C VAL A 62 -5.65 1.05 3.52
N GLY A 63 -6.04 0.98 2.24
CA GLY A 63 -6.76 2.04 1.55
C GLY A 63 -8.08 2.41 2.24
N LEU A 64 -8.86 1.40 2.62
CA LEU A 64 -10.09 1.60 3.37
C LEU A 64 -9.84 2.24 4.74
N ALA A 65 -8.79 1.83 5.45
CA ALA A 65 -8.39 2.36 6.75
C ALA A 65 -7.86 3.81 6.69
N MET A 66 -7.49 4.31 5.50
CA MET A 66 -7.07 5.70 5.32
C MET A 66 -8.17 6.68 5.71
N GLY A 67 -9.45 6.33 5.52
CA GLY A 67 -10.59 7.11 5.98
C GLY A 67 -10.55 7.36 7.49
N SER A 68 -10.17 6.36 8.27
CA SER A 68 -10.00 6.49 9.72
C SER A 68 -8.84 7.42 10.08
N THR A 69 -7.69 7.29 9.42
CA THR A 69 -6.53 8.18 9.62
C THR A 69 -6.92 9.65 9.41
N VAL A 70 -7.64 9.94 8.34
CA VAL A 70 -8.07 11.32 8.00
C VAL A 70 -9.09 11.86 9.02
N MET A 71 -10.13 11.09 9.34
CA MET A 71 -11.19 11.54 10.25
C MET A 71 -10.67 11.74 11.68
N ILE A 72 -9.84 10.82 12.17
CA ILE A 72 -9.18 10.95 13.48
C ILE A 72 -8.23 12.15 13.45
N GLY A 73 -7.42 12.29 12.39
CA GLY A 73 -6.49 13.39 12.22
C GLY A 73 -7.17 14.75 12.29
N ARG A 74 -8.29 14.93 11.58
CA ARG A 74 -9.10 16.16 11.64
C ARG A 74 -9.62 16.42 13.05
N SER A 75 -10.18 15.43 13.71
CA SER A 75 -10.74 15.57 15.08
C SER A 75 -9.65 15.95 16.09
N VAL A 76 -8.47 15.33 15.99
CA VAL A 76 -7.29 15.65 16.82
C VAL A 76 -6.77 17.05 16.52
N GLY A 77 -6.69 17.45 15.27
CA GLY A 77 -6.33 18.79 14.85
C GLY A 77 -7.25 19.86 15.40
N ALA A 78 -8.57 19.60 15.37
CA ALA A 78 -9.61 20.46 15.95
C ALA A 78 -9.61 20.44 17.50
N LYS A 79 -8.73 19.66 18.15
CA LYS A 79 -8.71 19.43 19.61
C LYS A 79 -10.03 18.87 20.15
N ASN A 80 -10.83 18.23 19.31
CA ASN A 80 -12.09 17.61 19.70
C ASN A 80 -11.85 16.14 20.07
N ASN A 81 -11.39 15.91 21.32
CA ASN A 81 -11.08 14.57 21.82
C ASN A 81 -12.31 13.65 21.84
N ARG A 82 -13.52 14.21 22.03
CA ARG A 82 -14.75 13.42 22.03
C ARG A 82 -15.06 12.86 20.64
N GLN A 83 -14.96 13.69 19.62
CA GLN A 83 -15.14 13.25 18.23
C GLN A 83 -14.02 12.27 17.79
N ALA A 84 -12.78 12.49 18.23
CA ALA A 84 -11.69 11.57 17.97
C ALA A 84 -11.95 10.19 18.61
N ALA A 85 -12.42 10.14 19.87
CA ALA A 85 -12.80 8.90 20.56
C ALA A 85 -13.91 8.17 19.82
N GLU A 86 -14.94 8.89 19.39
CA GLU A 86 -16.03 8.35 18.59
C GLU A 86 -15.54 7.76 17.23
N CYS A 87 -14.68 8.48 16.53
CA CYS A 87 -14.08 7.98 15.29
C CYS A 87 -13.27 6.71 15.53
N ILE A 88 -12.47 6.65 16.59
CA ILE A 88 -11.67 5.46 16.96
C ILE A 88 -12.59 4.27 17.25
N GLY A 89 -13.59 4.43 18.12
CA GLY A 89 -14.51 3.35 18.48
C GLY A 89 -15.30 2.82 17.28
N ASN A 90 -15.83 3.73 16.45
CA ASN A 90 -16.55 3.34 15.24
C ASN A 90 -15.63 2.69 14.19
N THR A 91 -14.36 3.11 14.09
CA THR A 91 -13.36 2.42 13.25
C THR A 91 -13.21 0.97 13.67
N VAL A 92 -12.96 0.73 14.96
CA VAL A 92 -12.79 -0.64 15.48
C VAL A 92 -14.02 -1.49 15.20
N THR A 93 -15.21 -1.01 15.59
CA THR A 93 -16.45 -1.78 15.41
C THR A 93 -16.76 -2.08 13.95
N MET A 94 -16.67 -1.08 13.08
CA MET A 94 -16.98 -1.22 11.67
C MET A 94 -16.00 -2.18 10.95
N PHE A 95 -14.70 -1.98 11.15
CA PHE A 95 -13.70 -2.77 10.43
C PHE A 95 -13.61 -4.20 10.96
N MET A 96 -13.80 -4.42 12.26
CA MET A 96 -13.86 -5.78 12.78
C MET A 96 -15.08 -6.52 12.23
N GLY A 97 -16.24 -5.85 12.12
CA GLY A 97 -17.41 -6.41 11.44
C GLY A 97 -17.14 -6.72 9.95
N ILE A 98 -16.56 -5.78 9.22
CA ILE A 98 -16.17 -5.98 7.80
C ILE A 98 -15.19 -7.15 7.67
N SER A 99 -14.18 -7.26 8.55
CA SER A 99 -13.18 -8.32 8.49
C SER A 99 -13.77 -9.72 8.70
N MET A 100 -14.75 -9.85 9.60
CA MET A 100 -15.44 -11.13 9.82
C MET A 100 -16.27 -11.55 8.60
N VAL A 101 -16.99 -10.60 7.98
CA VAL A 101 -17.72 -10.85 6.74
C VAL A 101 -16.79 -11.20 5.60
N LEU A 102 -15.69 -10.43 5.44
CA LEU A 102 -14.67 -10.66 4.41
C LEU A 102 -14.02 -12.04 4.57
N MET A 103 -13.63 -12.41 5.80
CA MET A 103 -13.10 -13.73 6.12
C MET A 103 -14.09 -14.84 5.67
N ALA A 104 -15.35 -14.73 6.07
CA ALA A 104 -16.36 -15.75 5.72
C ALA A 104 -16.55 -15.87 4.21
N VAL A 105 -16.65 -14.75 3.49
CA VAL A 105 -16.79 -14.72 2.03
C VAL A 105 -15.57 -15.33 1.34
N LEU A 106 -14.37 -14.95 1.76
CA LEU A 106 -13.14 -15.45 1.13
C LEU A 106 -12.89 -16.94 1.40
N LEU A 107 -13.27 -17.45 2.58
CA LEU A 107 -13.19 -18.87 2.90
C LEU A 107 -14.11 -19.70 1.99
N VAL A 108 -15.29 -19.19 1.65
CA VAL A 108 -16.19 -19.85 0.69
C VAL A 108 -15.64 -19.78 -0.73
N LEU A 109 -14.98 -18.66 -1.08
CA LEU A 109 -14.48 -18.40 -2.44
C LEU A 109 -13.04 -18.88 -2.67
N VAL A 110 -12.35 -19.50 -1.70
CA VAL A 110 -10.93 -19.86 -1.82
C VAL A 110 -10.63 -20.70 -3.07
N ARG A 111 -11.41 -21.75 -3.34
CA ARG A 111 -11.19 -22.59 -4.53
C ARG A 111 -11.50 -21.88 -5.85
N PRO A 112 -12.63 -21.15 -6.03
CA PRO A 112 -12.84 -20.27 -7.17
C PRO A 112 -11.71 -19.27 -7.42
N ILE A 113 -11.19 -18.61 -6.37
CA ILE A 113 -10.08 -17.65 -6.47
C ILE A 113 -8.83 -18.33 -7.02
N VAL A 114 -8.45 -19.49 -6.48
CA VAL A 114 -7.29 -20.26 -6.94
C VAL A 114 -7.46 -20.71 -8.40
N GLY A 115 -8.70 -21.05 -8.81
CA GLY A 115 -9.02 -21.38 -10.19
C GLY A 115 -8.86 -20.19 -11.16
N ILE A 116 -9.33 -19.01 -10.77
CA ILE A 116 -9.20 -17.78 -11.59
C ILE A 116 -7.72 -17.42 -11.78
N MET A 117 -6.86 -17.70 -10.80
CA MET A 117 -5.42 -17.43 -10.88
C MET A 117 -4.67 -18.40 -11.79
N SER A 118 -5.36 -19.35 -12.43
CA SER A 118 -4.74 -20.37 -13.30
C SER A 118 -3.58 -21.09 -12.63
N THR A 119 -3.74 -21.41 -11.35
CA THR A 119 -2.71 -22.06 -10.52
C THR A 119 -2.34 -23.42 -11.10
N PRO A 120 -1.04 -23.75 -11.29
CA PRO A 120 -0.62 -25.07 -11.73
C PRO A 120 -1.18 -26.19 -10.83
N ALA A 121 -1.56 -27.34 -11.44
CA ALA A 121 -2.25 -28.42 -10.74
C ALA A 121 -1.51 -28.90 -9.47
N GLU A 122 -0.17 -28.96 -9.53
CA GLU A 122 0.70 -29.36 -8.44
C GLU A 122 0.70 -28.38 -7.27
N ALA A 123 0.38 -27.10 -7.51
CA ALA A 123 0.38 -26.04 -6.51
C ALA A 123 -1.02 -25.72 -5.95
N VAL A 124 -2.10 -26.23 -6.56
CA VAL A 124 -3.48 -25.90 -6.18
C VAL A 124 -3.76 -26.15 -4.70
N GLU A 125 -3.51 -27.36 -4.21
CA GLU A 125 -3.81 -27.69 -2.81
C GLU A 125 -2.93 -26.92 -1.82
N GLY A 126 -1.64 -26.67 -2.16
CA GLY A 126 -0.77 -25.80 -1.38
C GLY A 126 -1.29 -24.36 -1.30
N THR A 127 -1.74 -23.81 -2.44
CA THR A 127 -2.32 -22.45 -2.51
C THR A 127 -3.63 -22.37 -1.73
N VAL A 128 -4.51 -23.37 -1.84
CA VAL A 128 -5.76 -23.42 -1.07
C VAL A 128 -5.50 -23.46 0.43
N ARG A 129 -4.55 -24.30 0.88
CA ARG A 129 -4.16 -24.35 2.31
C ARG A 129 -3.57 -23.03 2.79
N TYR A 130 -2.65 -22.46 2.02
CA TYR A 130 -2.05 -21.15 2.32
C TYR A 130 -3.12 -20.07 2.48
N LEU A 131 -3.99 -19.91 1.48
CA LEU A 131 -5.03 -18.89 1.50
C LEU A 131 -6.08 -19.14 2.59
N THR A 132 -6.45 -20.39 2.86
CA THR A 132 -7.40 -20.70 3.93
C THR A 132 -6.87 -20.22 5.29
N ILE A 133 -5.61 -20.49 5.60
CA ILE A 133 -4.99 -20.05 6.85
C ILE A 133 -4.89 -18.53 6.90
N CYS A 134 -4.44 -17.89 5.80
CA CYS A 134 -4.34 -16.44 5.72
C CYS A 134 -5.71 -15.76 5.80
N PHE A 135 -6.77 -16.33 5.21
CA PHE A 135 -8.13 -15.78 5.29
C PHE A 135 -8.69 -15.85 6.71
N ILE A 136 -8.40 -16.93 7.46
CA ILE A 136 -8.69 -16.99 8.90
C ILE A 136 -7.92 -15.89 9.65
N GLY A 137 -6.75 -15.50 9.17
CA GLY A 137 -5.92 -14.43 9.72
C GLY A 137 -6.39 -13.00 9.38
N ILE A 138 -7.36 -12.80 8.47
CA ILE A 138 -7.83 -11.47 8.05
C ILE A 138 -8.27 -10.56 9.22
N PRO A 139 -8.96 -11.05 10.26
CA PRO A 139 -9.27 -10.20 11.42
C PRO A 139 -8.03 -9.64 12.10
N PHE A 140 -6.93 -10.38 12.21
CA PHE A 140 -5.68 -9.89 12.79
C PHE A 140 -4.98 -8.89 11.88
N ILE A 141 -4.92 -9.16 10.57
CA ILE A 141 -4.39 -8.23 9.57
C ILE A 141 -5.17 -6.91 9.60
N THR A 142 -6.50 -6.99 9.64
CA THR A 142 -7.36 -5.81 9.73
C THR A 142 -7.13 -5.08 11.05
N ALA A 143 -7.10 -5.78 12.19
CA ALA A 143 -6.85 -5.18 13.51
C ALA A 143 -5.52 -4.43 13.54
N TYR A 144 -4.43 -5.01 13.03
CA TYR A 144 -3.14 -4.32 12.92
C TYR A 144 -3.24 -3.05 12.08
N ASN A 145 -3.89 -3.12 10.91
CA ASN A 145 -3.98 -1.97 9.99
C ASN A 145 -4.85 -0.83 10.56
N ILE A 146 -5.96 -1.14 11.24
CA ILE A 146 -6.78 -0.10 11.89
C ILE A 146 -6.07 0.51 13.11
N ILE A 147 -5.36 -0.28 13.92
CA ILE A 147 -4.56 0.24 15.03
C ILE A 147 -3.50 1.18 14.47
N SER A 148 -2.77 0.76 13.44
CA SER A 148 -1.79 1.60 12.76
C SER A 148 -2.40 2.89 12.22
N SER A 149 -3.58 2.81 11.60
CA SER A 149 -4.35 3.95 11.08
C SER A 149 -4.76 4.93 12.18
N ILE A 150 -5.20 4.42 13.33
CA ILE A 150 -5.54 5.23 14.51
C ILE A 150 -4.31 5.98 15.02
N PHE A 151 -3.18 5.30 15.22
CA PHE A 151 -1.95 5.94 15.70
C PHE A 151 -1.47 7.02 14.73
N ARG A 152 -1.50 6.75 13.43
CA ARG A 152 -1.15 7.71 12.39
C ARG A 152 -2.08 8.93 12.41
N GLY A 153 -3.39 8.74 12.58
CA GLY A 153 -4.35 9.82 12.72
C GLY A 153 -4.10 10.68 13.96
N ILE A 154 -3.72 10.09 15.08
CA ILE A 154 -3.34 10.81 16.32
C ILE A 154 -2.02 11.58 16.13
N GLY A 155 -1.21 11.22 15.14
CA GLY A 155 0.09 11.85 14.87
C GLY A 155 1.29 11.05 15.37
N ASP A 156 1.11 9.78 15.66
CA ASP A 156 2.17 8.86 16.07
C ASP A 156 2.48 7.87 14.93
N SER A 157 3.53 8.12 14.17
CA SER A 157 4.01 7.21 13.13
C SER A 157 5.02 6.18 13.64
N LYS A 158 5.58 6.37 14.85
CA LYS A 158 6.60 5.49 15.41
C LYS A 158 6.02 4.20 15.96
N SER A 159 4.89 4.28 16.67
CA SER A 159 4.28 3.09 17.27
C SER A 159 3.93 2.03 16.21
N PRO A 160 3.27 2.35 15.07
CA PRO A 160 3.05 1.39 13.99
C PRO A 160 4.34 0.77 13.43
N MET A 161 5.41 1.55 13.33
CA MET A 161 6.72 1.05 12.92
C MET A 161 7.25 -0.03 13.86
N TYR A 162 7.14 0.18 15.17
CA TYR A 162 7.56 -0.84 16.15
C TYR A 162 6.67 -2.09 16.08
N PHE A 163 5.36 -1.92 15.87
CA PHE A 163 4.45 -3.07 15.75
C PHE A 163 4.77 -3.94 14.54
N ILE A 164 5.08 -3.33 13.38
CA ILE A 164 5.48 -4.11 12.20
C ILE A 164 6.88 -4.71 12.35
N ALA A 165 7.80 -4.04 13.05
CA ALA A 165 9.12 -4.61 13.32
C ALA A 165 9.01 -5.89 14.16
N VAL A 166 8.15 -5.89 15.17
CA VAL A 166 7.85 -7.09 15.98
C VAL A 166 7.22 -8.17 15.11
N ALA A 167 6.23 -7.81 14.26
CA ALA A 167 5.62 -8.77 13.33
C ALA A 167 6.65 -9.39 12.37
N CYS A 168 7.52 -8.57 11.80
CA CYS A 168 8.57 -9.02 10.87
C CYS A 168 9.54 -10.00 11.55
N ALA A 169 10.03 -9.67 12.75
CA ALA A 169 10.94 -10.53 13.50
C ALA A 169 10.25 -11.85 13.90
N ALA A 170 9.00 -11.78 14.36
CA ALA A 170 8.21 -12.96 14.73
C ALA A 170 7.93 -13.84 13.49
N ASN A 171 7.56 -13.25 12.36
CA ASN A 171 7.29 -13.98 11.12
C ASN A 171 8.52 -14.74 10.64
N ILE A 172 9.69 -14.10 10.52
CA ILE A 172 10.93 -14.76 10.12
C ILE A 172 11.26 -15.92 11.05
N GLY A 173 11.16 -15.73 12.37
CA GLY A 173 11.41 -16.80 13.34
C GLY A 173 10.41 -17.96 13.23
N LEU A 174 9.13 -17.66 13.03
CA LEU A 174 8.07 -18.66 12.86
C LEU A 174 8.17 -19.41 11.53
N ASP A 175 8.62 -18.75 10.46
CA ASP A 175 8.84 -19.39 9.17
C ASP A 175 9.98 -20.42 9.24
N TYR A 176 11.10 -20.07 9.86
CA TYR A 176 12.15 -21.06 10.12
C TYR A 176 11.67 -22.24 10.99
N LEU A 177 10.79 -21.97 11.96
CA LEU A 177 10.20 -23.01 12.80
C LEU A 177 9.24 -23.91 12.01
N PHE A 178 8.25 -23.29 11.32
CA PHE A 178 7.18 -24.04 10.67
C PHE A 178 7.60 -24.67 9.34
N ILE A 179 8.40 -23.97 8.56
CA ILE A 179 8.86 -24.46 7.26
C ILE A 179 10.15 -25.28 7.44
N GLY A 180 11.16 -24.70 8.13
CA GLY A 180 12.47 -25.32 8.27
C GLY A 180 12.50 -26.53 9.20
N LEU A 181 11.93 -26.42 10.41
CA LEU A 181 12.01 -27.51 11.40
C LEU A 181 10.81 -28.47 11.33
N LEU A 182 9.59 -27.97 11.11
CA LEU A 182 8.36 -28.78 11.10
C LEU A 182 7.95 -29.24 9.72
N GLY A 183 8.56 -28.74 8.64
CA GLY A 183 8.28 -29.17 7.27
C GLY A 183 6.83 -28.91 6.80
N LEU A 184 6.20 -27.82 7.27
CA LEU A 184 4.81 -27.53 6.96
C LEU A 184 4.62 -26.83 5.60
N ASP A 185 5.69 -26.65 4.83
CA ASP A 185 5.66 -26.07 3.48
C ASP A 185 4.87 -24.74 3.40
N ALA A 186 3.99 -24.60 2.40
CA ALA A 186 3.16 -23.40 2.21
C ALA A 186 2.23 -23.12 3.40
N ALA A 187 1.73 -24.13 4.09
CA ALA A 187 0.92 -23.95 5.29
C ALA A 187 1.74 -23.33 6.44
N GLY A 188 3.03 -23.67 6.53
CA GLY A 188 3.97 -23.08 7.50
C GLY A 188 4.14 -21.58 7.30
N ALA A 189 4.34 -21.14 6.06
CA ALA A 189 4.42 -19.71 5.74
C ALA A 189 3.14 -18.95 6.10
N ALA A 190 1.97 -19.52 5.79
CA ALA A 190 0.68 -18.91 6.13
C ALA A 190 0.47 -18.82 7.66
N LEU A 191 0.86 -19.84 8.41
CA LEU A 191 0.81 -19.84 9.88
C LEU A 191 1.78 -18.81 10.45
N GLY A 192 3.02 -18.75 9.96
CA GLY A 192 4.02 -17.75 10.35
C GLY A 192 3.48 -16.33 10.20
N THR A 193 2.96 -16.02 9.02
CA THR A 193 2.33 -14.72 8.72
C THR A 193 1.16 -14.41 9.65
N THR A 194 0.21 -15.33 9.80
CA THR A 194 -1.01 -15.13 10.59
C THR A 194 -0.71 -14.94 12.07
N ILE A 195 0.16 -15.79 12.63
CA ILE A 195 0.54 -15.71 14.04
C ILE A 195 1.39 -14.47 14.32
N ALA A 196 2.30 -14.08 13.41
CA ALA A 196 3.07 -12.85 13.53
C ALA A 196 2.16 -11.60 13.58
N GLN A 197 1.12 -11.55 12.75
CA GLN A 197 0.12 -10.47 12.80
C GLN A 197 -0.66 -10.49 14.13
N ALA A 198 -1.06 -11.66 14.62
CA ALA A 198 -1.72 -11.78 15.92
C ALA A 198 -0.81 -11.30 17.08
N ILE A 199 0.47 -11.67 17.07
CA ILE A 199 1.46 -11.18 18.05
C ILE A 199 1.56 -9.65 17.99
N SER A 200 1.65 -9.07 16.80
CA SER A 200 1.71 -7.62 16.61
C SER A 200 0.47 -6.92 17.17
N VAL A 201 -0.72 -7.48 16.97
CA VAL A 201 -1.98 -6.96 17.54
C VAL A 201 -1.93 -7.02 19.06
N VAL A 202 -1.51 -8.14 19.65
CA VAL A 202 -1.39 -8.28 21.12
C VAL A 202 -0.41 -7.26 21.70
N VAL A 203 0.76 -7.11 21.07
CA VAL A 203 1.77 -6.12 21.49
C VAL A 203 1.21 -4.71 21.40
N SER A 204 0.52 -4.38 20.31
CA SER A 204 -0.08 -3.04 20.14
C SER A 204 -1.17 -2.76 21.17
N LEU A 205 -2.00 -3.73 21.51
CA LEU A 205 -3.01 -3.62 22.59
C LEU A 205 -2.36 -3.42 23.96
N VAL A 206 -1.29 -4.16 24.28
CA VAL A 206 -0.54 -3.97 25.52
C VAL A 206 0.05 -2.57 25.62
N VAL A 207 0.60 -2.04 24.51
CA VAL A 207 1.13 -0.67 24.45
C VAL A 207 0.00 0.35 24.68
N ILE A 208 -1.17 0.16 24.05
CA ILE A 208 -2.34 1.03 24.23
C ILE A 208 -2.78 1.04 25.70
N LEU A 209 -2.90 -0.13 26.34
CA LEU A 209 -3.35 -0.26 27.74
C LEU A 209 -2.36 0.36 28.74
N LYS A 210 -1.05 0.29 28.44
CA LYS A 210 0.00 0.86 29.30
C LYS A 210 0.19 2.37 29.11
N ARG A 211 -0.31 2.95 28.02
CA ARG A 211 -0.12 4.36 27.71
C ARG A 211 -0.94 5.25 28.65
N LYS A 212 -0.25 5.91 29.58
CA LYS A 212 -0.86 6.90 30.45
C LYS A 212 -1.06 8.22 29.69
N GLY A 213 -2.30 8.62 29.50
CA GLY A 213 -2.67 9.84 28.78
C GLY A 213 -3.05 9.56 27.31
N GLY A 214 -3.83 10.46 26.73
CA GLY A 214 -4.34 10.34 25.36
C GLY A 214 -5.87 10.49 25.32
N ILE A 215 -6.46 10.08 24.21
CA ILE A 215 -7.90 10.11 24.00
C ILE A 215 -8.53 9.01 24.86
N ARG A 216 -9.40 9.40 25.79
CA ARG A 216 -10.14 8.44 26.63
C ARG A 216 -11.28 7.85 25.81
N LEU A 217 -11.32 6.52 25.73
CA LEU A 217 -12.39 5.78 25.06
C LEU A 217 -13.40 5.29 26.09
N GLU A 218 -14.67 5.48 25.78
CA GLU A 218 -15.80 4.96 26.56
C GLU A 218 -16.51 3.84 25.76
N LYS A 219 -17.22 2.95 26.47
CA LYS A 219 -18.02 1.89 25.83
C LYS A 219 -19.03 2.43 24.81
N SER A 220 -19.51 3.66 25.03
CA SER A 220 -20.44 4.37 24.14
C SER A 220 -19.83 4.70 22.77
N ASP A 221 -18.49 4.84 22.68
CA ASP A 221 -17.80 5.20 21.44
C ASP A 221 -17.77 4.04 20.42
N PHE A 222 -17.87 2.80 20.93
CA PHE A 222 -17.93 1.60 20.10
C PHE A 222 -19.35 1.33 19.57
N ARG A 223 -20.36 2.08 19.98
CA ARG A 223 -21.70 1.97 19.40
C ARG A 223 -21.70 2.51 17.96
N PRO A 224 -22.23 1.74 16.97
CA PRO A 224 -22.28 2.16 15.59
C PRO A 224 -23.03 3.49 15.42
N LYS A 225 -22.33 4.51 14.89
CA LYS A 225 -22.92 5.79 14.52
C LYS A 225 -22.87 5.96 13.01
N ARG A 226 -24.03 5.92 12.38
CA ARG A 226 -24.18 5.94 10.93
C ARG A 226 -23.41 7.10 10.25
N MET A 227 -23.46 8.29 10.84
CA MET A 227 -22.80 9.47 10.26
C MET A 227 -21.28 9.35 10.31
N THR A 228 -20.72 8.92 11.46
CA THR A 228 -19.28 8.73 11.64
C THR A 228 -18.75 7.65 10.71
N MET A 229 -19.42 6.50 10.64
CA MET A 229 -19.08 5.42 9.72
C MET A 229 -19.16 5.86 8.26
N LYS A 230 -20.22 6.59 7.86
CA LYS A 230 -20.38 7.14 6.51
C LYS A 230 -19.23 8.06 6.15
N ASN A 231 -18.78 8.93 7.06
CA ASN A 231 -17.69 9.86 6.81
C ASN A 231 -16.34 9.14 6.64
N ILE A 232 -16.07 8.10 7.44
CA ILE A 232 -14.90 7.25 7.29
C ILE A 232 -14.92 6.53 5.93
N LEU A 233 -16.04 5.92 5.57
CA LEU A 233 -16.20 5.19 4.31
C LEU A 233 -16.17 6.12 3.09
N LYS A 234 -16.66 7.36 3.21
CA LYS A 234 -16.61 8.36 2.13
C LYS A 234 -15.18 8.62 1.67
N VAL A 235 -14.22 8.56 2.57
CA VAL A 235 -12.80 8.67 2.23
C VAL A 235 -12.20 7.30 1.90
N GLY A 236 -12.46 6.29 2.71
CA GLY A 236 -11.81 4.99 2.60
C GLY A 236 -12.23 4.17 1.39
N VAL A 237 -13.51 4.18 1.00
CA VAL A 237 -13.99 3.36 -0.13
C VAL A 237 -13.36 3.77 -1.46
N PRO A 238 -13.32 5.07 -1.85
CA PRO A 238 -12.64 5.44 -3.08
C PRO A 238 -11.16 5.10 -3.09
N VAL A 239 -10.46 5.21 -1.94
CA VAL A 239 -9.03 4.84 -1.83
C VAL A 239 -8.87 3.32 -2.01
N CYS A 240 -9.70 2.53 -1.35
CA CYS A 240 -9.71 1.06 -1.49
C CYS A 240 -9.94 0.63 -2.95
N LEU A 241 -10.91 1.24 -3.63
CA LEU A 241 -11.19 0.96 -5.05
C LEU A 241 -10.02 1.38 -5.95
N GLN A 242 -9.42 2.55 -5.70
CA GLN A 242 -8.24 3.03 -6.40
C GLN A 242 -7.09 2.01 -6.31
N ASP A 243 -6.80 1.55 -5.10
CA ASP A 243 -5.71 0.60 -4.85
C ASP A 243 -5.99 -0.75 -5.53
N GLY A 244 -7.25 -1.21 -5.47
CA GLY A 244 -7.68 -2.40 -6.21
C GLY A 244 -7.50 -2.27 -7.72
N PHE A 245 -7.88 -1.15 -8.31
CA PHE A 245 -7.70 -0.87 -9.75
C PHE A 245 -6.22 -0.84 -10.16
N ILE A 246 -5.35 -0.28 -9.32
CA ILE A 246 -3.91 -0.28 -9.54
C ILE A 246 -3.39 -1.72 -9.58
N GLN A 247 -3.79 -2.58 -8.64
CA GLN A 247 -3.37 -3.99 -8.61
C GLN A 247 -3.87 -4.75 -9.85
N VAL A 248 -5.12 -4.54 -10.26
CA VAL A 248 -5.65 -5.14 -11.49
C VAL A 248 -4.84 -4.70 -12.71
N SER A 249 -4.42 -3.43 -12.79
CA SER A 249 -3.61 -2.94 -13.92
C SER A 249 -2.24 -3.64 -14.00
N PHE A 250 -1.61 -3.93 -12.86
CA PHE A 250 -0.36 -4.71 -12.84
C PHE A 250 -0.56 -6.13 -13.38
N VAL A 251 -1.64 -6.80 -12.94
CA VAL A 251 -1.97 -8.14 -13.46
C VAL A 251 -2.17 -8.12 -14.98
N VAL A 252 -2.90 -7.14 -15.51
CA VAL A 252 -3.12 -7.00 -16.96
C VAL A 252 -1.81 -6.77 -17.72
N ILE A 253 -0.92 -5.93 -17.20
CA ILE A 253 0.40 -5.68 -17.82
C ILE A 253 1.26 -6.94 -17.80
N THR A 254 1.23 -7.70 -16.71
CA THR A 254 1.92 -8.99 -16.60
C THR A 254 1.39 -9.99 -17.65
N ILE A 255 0.08 -10.02 -17.92
CA ILE A 255 -0.51 -10.86 -18.98
C ILE A 255 0.08 -10.47 -20.35
N PHE A 256 0.19 -9.17 -20.65
CA PHE A 256 0.80 -8.73 -21.92
C PHE A 256 2.28 -9.12 -22.02
N ALA A 257 3.02 -9.02 -20.92
CA ALA A 257 4.41 -9.48 -20.87
C ALA A 257 4.53 -10.99 -21.10
N ASN A 258 3.67 -11.79 -20.50
CA ASN A 258 3.63 -13.25 -20.66
C ASN A 258 3.37 -13.66 -22.12
N GLN A 259 2.54 -12.92 -22.85
CA GLN A 259 2.26 -13.17 -24.27
C GLN A 259 3.47 -12.91 -25.19
N ARG A 260 4.48 -12.15 -24.72
CA ARG A 260 5.72 -11.86 -25.48
C ARG A 260 6.76 -12.96 -25.35
N GLY A 261 6.61 -13.86 -24.39
CA GLY A 261 7.52 -14.98 -24.17
C GLY A 261 8.19 -14.96 -22.79
N LEU A 262 8.90 -16.04 -22.49
CA LEU A 262 9.46 -16.31 -21.16
C LEU A 262 10.47 -15.23 -20.70
N THR A 263 11.34 -14.76 -21.60
CA THR A 263 12.35 -13.75 -21.29
C THR A 263 11.72 -12.44 -20.84
N ASP A 264 10.72 -11.94 -21.59
CA ASP A 264 10.05 -10.67 -21.29
C ASP A 264 9.16 -10.81 -20.05
N ALA A 265 8.48 -11.93 -19.87
CA ALA A 265 7.70 -12.23 -18.67
C ALA A 265 8.56 -12.20 -17.39
N ALA A 266 9.72 -12.88 -17.43
CA ALA A 266 10.66 -12.88 -16.33
C ALA A 266 11.24 -11.48 -16.06
N ALA A 267 11.58 -10.75 -17.11
CA ALA A 267 12.10 -9.38 -17.03
C ALA A 267 11.10 -8.42 -16.37
N VAL A 268 9.83 -8.42 -16.79
CA VAL A 268 8.79 -7.59 -16.20
C VAL A 268 8.54 -7.97 -14.73
N GLY A 269 8.46 -9.26 -14.41
CA GLY A 269 8.26 -9.73 -13.04
C GLY A 269 9.39 -9.31 -12.08
N ILE A 270 10.64 -9.30 -12.52
CA ILE A 270 11.78 -8.80 -11.75
C ILE A 270 11.67 -7.30 -11.56
N VAL A 271 11.40 -6.56 -12.64
CA VAL A 271 11.33 -5.11 -12.60
C VAL A 271 10.18 -4.62 -11.72
N GLU A 272 9.03 -5.29 -11.71
CA GLU A 272 7.91 -4.96 -10.80
C GLU A 272 8.33 -5.01 -9.32
N LYS A 273 9.18 -5.96 -8.93
CA LYS A 273 9.72 -6.02 -7.56
C LYS A 273 10.67 -4.84 -7.27
N ILE A 274 11.52 -4.47 -8.22
CA ILE A 274 12.39 -3.29 -8.09
C ILE A 274 11.55 -2.02 -7.98
N ILE A 275 10.52 -1.87 -8.82
CA ILE A 275 9.58 -0.74 -8.79
C ILE A 275 8.89 -0.64 -7.43
N SER A 276 8.46 -1.76 -6.84
CA SER A 276 7.83 -1.76 -5.51
C SER A 276 8.73 -1.14 -4.45
N ILE A 277 10.05 -1.39 -4.52
CA ILE A 277 11.03 -0.76 -3.62
C ILE A 277 11.20 0.72 -3.93
N LEU A 278 11.26 1.11 -5.19
CA LEU A 278 11.38 2.52 -5.60
C LEU A 278 10.18 3.36 -5.15
N PHE A 279 9.00 2.76 -5.12
CA PHE A 279 7.76 3.44 -4.72
C PHE A 279 7.54 3.53 -3.21
N LEU A 280 8.43 3.00 -2.38
CA LEU A 280 8.35 3.14 -0.92
C LEU A 280 8.34 4.60 -0.48
N VAL A 281 9.17 5.45 -1.10
CA VAL A 281 9.25 6.89 -0.77
C VAL A 281 7.97 7.62 -1.20
N PRO A 282 7.51 7.57 -2.46
CA PRO A 282 6.23 8.15 -2.87
C PRO A 282 5.04 7.72 -2.00
N SER A 283 4.92 6.43 -1.68
CA SER A 283 3.84 5.89 -0.86
C SER A 283 3.88 6.39 0.58
N SER A 284 5.09 6.46 1.18
CA SER A 284 5.26 6.99 2.53
C SER A 284 4.92 8.48 2.60
N MET A 285 5.25 9.24 1.56
CA MET A 285 4.94 10.67 1.46
C MET A 285 3.44 10.91 1.26
N MET A 286 2.75 10.11 0.44
CA MET A 286 1.29 10.14 0.31
C MET A 286 0.60 9.92 1.66
N SER A 287 1.03 8.92 2.41
CA SER A 287 0.49 8.62 3.74
C SER A 287 0.81 9.72 4.76
N THR A 288 2.00 10.29 4.67
CA THR A 288 2.45 11.40 5.52
C THR A 288 1.61 12.64 5.30
N ILE A 289 1.42 13.05 4.05
CA ILE A 289 0.61 14.25 3.73
C ILE A 289 -0.84 14.05 4.13
N SER A 290 -1.42 12.86 3.93
CA SER A 290 -2.80 12.55 4.35
C SER A 290 -3.01 12.80 5.83
N ALA A 291 -2.11 12.30 6.69
CA ALA A 291 -2.24 12.45 8.14
C ALA A 291 -1.95 13.88 8.61
N LEU A 292 -0.84 14.49 8.14
CA LEU A 292 -0.42 15.83 8.58
C LEU A 292 -1.37 16.92 8.06
N ALA A 293 -1.80 16.83 6.80
CA ALA A 293 -2.77 17.79 6.26
C ALA A 293 -4.10 17.66 6.98
N ALA A 294 -4.59 16.44 7.25
CA ALA A 294 -5.84 16.25 7.99
C ALA A 294 -5.81 16.93 9.37
N GLN A 295 -4.70 16.81 10.12
CA GLN A 295 -4.54 17.50 11.40
C GLN A 295 -4.48 19.02 11.26
N ASN A 296 -3.78 19.54 10.24
CA ASN A 296 -3.69 20.98 10.02
C ASN A 296 -5.03 21.58 9.55
N ILE A 297 -5.76 20.88 8.69
CA ILE A 297 -7.12 21.27 8.26
C ILE A 297 -8.07 21.27 9.47
N GLY A 298 -8.06 20.22 10.29
CA GLY A 298 -8.86 20.18 11.51
C GLY A 298 -8.55 21.30 12.51
N ALA A 299 -7.30 21.80 12.50
CA ALA A 299 -6.89 22.95 13.30
C ALA A 299 -7.20 24.32 12.64
N GLY A 300 -7.85 24.35 11.49
CA GLY A 300 -8.09 25.58 10.71
C GLY A 300 -6.83 26.20 10.07
N LYS A 301 -5.74 25.41 9.96
CA LYS A 301 -4.42 25.87 9.46
C LYS A 301 -4.18 25.43 8.02
N HIS A 302 -5.00 25.89 7.10
CA HIS A 302 -4.96 25.48 5.68
C HIS A 302 -3.64 25.85 5.01
N ASP A 303 -3.08 27.02 5.28
CA ASP A 303 -1.77 27.43 4.75
C ASP A 303 -0.64 26.47 5.18
N ARG A 304 -0.76 25.96 6.42
CA ARG A 304 0.21 24.98 6.91
C ARG A 304 0.04 23.62 6.23
N ALA A 305 -1.18 23.24 5.87
CA ALA A 305 -1.44 22.03 5.07
C ALA A 305 -0.85 22.17 3.65
N LYS A 306 -1.00 23.34 3.01
CA LYS A 306 -0.38 23.66 1.71
C LYS A 306 1.15 23.64 1.79
N LEU A 307 1.72 24.23 2.85
CA LEU A 307 3.18 24.22 3.08
C LEU A 307 3.68 22.78 3.30
N THR A 308 2.90 21.94 3.98
CA THR A 308 3.22 20.52 4.13
C THR A 308 3.25 19.81 2.77
N LEU A 309 2.25 20.05 1.91
CA LEU A 309 2.22 19.52 0.55
C LEU A 309 3.46 19.97 -0.25
N LYS A 310 3.82 21.25 -0.17
CA LYS A 310 5.01 21.78 -0.86
C LYS A 310 6.28 21.01 -0.47
N TYR A 311 6.53 20.81 0.82
CA TYR A 311 7.73 20.09 1.27
C TYR A 311 7.70 18.61 0.88
N VAL A 312 6.55 17.95 0.97
CA VAL A 312 6.39 16.56 0.57
C VAL A 312 6.64 16.41 -0.93
N LEU A 313 6.11 17.31 -1.77
CA LEU A 313 6.38 17.34 -3.21
C LEU A 313 7.86 17.56 -3.51
N MET A 314 8.51 18.52 -2.84
CA MET A 314 9.94 18.74 -3.02
C MET A 314 10.77 17.49 -2.73
N ILE A 315 10.51 16.80 -1.62
CA ILE A 315 11.22 15.58 -1.25
C ILE A 315 10.99 14.50 -2.30
N THR A 316 9.74 14.27 -2.70
CA THR A 316 9.35 13.19 -3.60
C THR A 316 9.86 13.42 -5.02
N VAL A 317 9.77 14.64 -5.54
CA VAL A 317 10.28 15.00 -6.88
C VAL A 317 11.80 14.91 -6.90
N THR A 318 12.49 15.43 -5.88
CA THR A 318 13.94 15.31 -5.79
C THR A 318 14.40 13.85 -5.75
N TYR A 319 13.73 13.01 -4.95
CA TYR A 319 13.97 11.58 -4.91
C TYR A 319 13.72 10.93 -6.28
N GLY A 320 12.59 11.22 -6.92
CA GLY A 320 12.22 10.68 -8.23
C GLY A 320 13.23 11.05 -9.32
N LEU A 321 13.72 12.31 -9.34
CA LEU A 321 14.76 12.77 -10.26
C LEU A 321 16.07 12.00 -10.03
N ILE A 322 16.54 11.90 -8.79
CA ILE A 322 17.76 11.18 -8.43
C ILE A 322 17.66 9.71 -8.87
N MET A 323 16.56 9.04 -8.52
CA MET A 323 16.39 7.62 -8.86
C MET A 323 16.25 7.40 -10.36
N THR A 324 15.56 8.28 -11.09
CA THR A 324 15.46 8.21 -12.54
C THR A 324 16.83 8.30 -13.20
N ILE A 325 17.68 9.23 -12.72
CA ILE A 325 19.06 9.39 -13.24
C ILE A 325 19.92 8.16 -12.91
N ILE A 326 19.92 7.72 -11.66
CA ILE A 326 20.72 6.56 -11.21
C ILE A 326 20.37 5.31 -12.03
N ILE A 327 19.07 5.05 -12.23
CA ILE A 327 18.60 3.86 -12.94
C ILE A 327 19.09 3.83 -14.41
N GLN A 328 19.27 4.98 -15.08
CA GLN A 328 19.82 4.98 -16.43
C GLN A 328 21.19 4.27 -16.49
N PHE A 329 22.00 4.40 -15.45
CA PHE A 329 23.36 3.85 -15.40
C PHE A 329 23.44 2.45 -14.77
N VAL A 330 22.57 2.16 -13.78
CA VAL A 330 22.68 0.91 -12.99
C VAL A 330 21.61 -0.13 -13.31
N SER A 331 20.75 0.10 -14.31
CA SER A 331 19.62 -0.79 -14.61
C SER A 331 20.03 -2.23 -14.91
N VAL A 332 21.07 -2.45 -15.74
CA VAL A 332 21.52 -3.81 -16.09
C VAL A 332 22.07 -4.56 -14.87
N PRO A 333 23.04 -4.02 -14.11
CA PRO A 333 23.50 -4.71 -12.90
C PRO A 333 22.40 -4.86 -11.85
N LEU A 334 21.46 -3.92 -11.75
CA LEU A 334 20.37 -3.99 -10.78
C LEU A 334 19.39 -5.14 -11.09
N VAL A 335 18.99 -5.31 -12.36
CA VAL A 335 18.17 -6.45 -12.79
C VAL A 335 18.98 -7.74 -12.68
N GLY A 336 20.28 -7.71 -12.98
CA GLY A 336 21.20 -8.84 -12.86
C GLY A 336 21.38 -9.37 -11.44
N LEU A 337 21.03 -8.61 -10.39
CA LEU A 337 20.98 -9.15 -9.01
C LEU A 337 19.91 -10.23 -8.83
N PHE A 338 18.91 -10.28 -9.68
CA PHE A 338 17.78 -11.18 -9.58
C PHE A 338 17.79 -12.31 -10.61
N THR A 339 18.70 -12.27 -11.60
CA THR A 339 18.80 -13.28 -12.65
C THR A 339 20.23 -13.43 -13.16
N ASN A 340 20.60 -14.66 -13.49
CA ASN A 340 21.87 -14.97 -14.17
C ASN A 340 21.71 -14.98 -15.70
N ASP A 341 20.49 -14.82 -16.24
CA ASP A 341 20.21 -14.78 -17.67
C ASP A 341 20.46 -13.36 -18.21
N GLY A 342 21.49 -13.21 -19.04
CA GLY A 342 21.87 -11.93 -19.64
C GLY A 342 20.77 -11.32 -20.54
N ALA A 343 19.97 -12.15 -21.23
CA ALA A 343 18.87 -11.67 -22.06
C ALA A 343 17.75 -11.06 -21.20
N VAL A 344 17.39 -11.72 -20.11
CA VAL A 344 16.42 -11.20 -19.13
C VAL A 344 16.93 -9.91 -18.49
N ALA A 345 18.23 -9.84 -18.15
CA ALA A 345 18.81 -8.65 -17.53
C ALA A 345 18.77 -7.44 -18.48
N VAL A 346 19.08 -7.63 -19.76
CA VAL A 346 19.05 -6.55 -20.77
C VAL A 346 17.62 -6.11 -21.07
N SER A 347 16.70 -7.05 -21.30
CA SER A 347 15.28 -6.75 -21.55
C SER A 347 14.64 -6.01 -20.35
N GLY A 348 14.87 -6.49 -19.13
CA GLY A 348 14.41 -5.86 -17.91
C GLY A 348 15.01 -4.48 -17.66
N ALA A 349 16.30 -4.28 -17.98
CA ALA A 349 16.93 -2.98 -17.89
C ALA A 349 16.29 -1.96 -18.85
N GLY A 350 15.92 -2.36 -20.06
CA GLY A 350 15.17 -1.52 -20.99
C GLY A 350 13.83 -1.07 -20.42
N TYR A 351 13.06 -2.01 -19.88
CA TYR A 351 11.78 -1.73 -19.21
C TYR A 351 11.94 -0.82 -17.99
N LEU A 352 12.92 -1.11 -17.13
CA LEU A 352 13.18 -0.33 -15.92
C LEU A 352 13.61 1.10 -16.22
N ARG A 353 14.45 1.35 -17.24
CA ARG A 353 14.89 2.68 -17.63
C ARG A 353 13.74 3.59 -18.03
N SER A 354 12.82 3.08 -18.84
CA SER A 354 11.64 3.87 -19.24
C SER A 354 10.65 4.05 -18.12
N TYR A 355 10.44 3.01 -17.29
CA TYR A 355 9.55 3.07 -16.14
C TYR A 355 10.03 4.01 -15.03
N ALA A 356 11.35 4.15 -14.85
CA ALA A 356 11.94 4.90 -13.73
C ALA A 356 11.46 6.35 -13.65
N SER A 357 11.15 7.00 -14.77
CA SER A 357 10.59 8.36 -14.81
C SER A 357 9.23 8.45 -14.13
N ASP A 358 8.51 7.34 -13.97
CA ASP A 358 7.25 7.29 -13.23
C ASP A 358 7.41 7.64 -11.74
N CYS A 359 8.59 7.43 -11.17
CA CYS A 359 8.87 7.86 -9.79
C CYS A 359 8.65 9.36 -9.57
N ILE A 360 8.85 10.19 -10.62
CA ILE A 360 8.61 11.63 -10.57
C ILE A 360 7.11 11.90 -10.63
N PHE A 361 6.44 11.41 -11.69
CA PHE A 361 5.04 11.71 -11.95
C PHE A 361 4.11 11.07 -10.91
N ALA A 362 4.35 9.80 -10.57
CA ALA A 362 3.61 9.12 -9.52
C ALA A 362 3.84 9.79 -8.16
N GLY A 363 5.07 10.22 -7.86
CA GLY A 363 5.36 10.97 -6.66
C GLY A 363 4.50 12.22 -6.53
N ILE A 364 4.31 12.97 -7.60
CA ILE A 364 3.49 14.18 -7.62
C ILE A 364 2.02 13.85 -7.37
N HIS A 365 1.42 12.96 -8.19
CA HIS A 365 -0.01 12.67 -8.03
C HIS A 365 -0.33 11.89 -6.76
N PHE A 366 0.60 11.08 -6.19
CA PHE A 366 0.45 10.47 -4.88
C PHE A 366 0.34 11.52 -3.77
N CYS A 367 1.25 12.50 -3.77
CA CYS A 367 1.22 13.57 -2.78
C CYS A 367 -0.06 14.41 -2.88
N LEU A 368 -0.50 14.75 -4.10
CA LEU A 368 -1.74 15.47 -4.34
C LEU A 368 -2.97 14.62 -3.92
N SER A 369 -2.97 13.32 -4.22
CA SER A 369 -4.01 12.40 -3.75
C SER A 369 -4.10 12.36 -2.23
N GLY A 370 -2.96 12.25 -1.53
CA GLY A 370 -2.93 12.29 -0.07
C GLY A 370 -3.47 13.61 0.50
N TYR A 371 -3.21 14.73 -0.16
CA TYR A 371 -3.77 16.04 0.18
C TYR A 371 -5.30 16.06 -0.04
N PHE A 372 -5.79 15.51 -1.15
CA PHE A 372 -7.23 15.39 -1.42
C PHE A 372 -7.93 14.48 -0.42
N TYR A 373 -7.29 13.40 0.04
CA TYR A 373 -7.84 12.57 1.13
C TYR A 373 -8.05 13.40 2.39
N ALA A 374 -7.09 14.24 2.74
CA ALA A 374 -7.19 15.12 3.89
C ALA A 374 -8.36 16.11 3.81
N TYR A 375 -8.80 16.50 2.62
CA TYR A 375 -10.00 17.29 2.37
C TYR A 375 -11.29 16.46 2.16
N GLY A 376 -11.21 15.12 2.29
CA GLY A 376 -12.34 14.22 2.06
C GLY A 376 -12.76 14.10 0.59
N LEU A 377 -11.86 14.44 -0.33
CA LEU A 377 -12.03 14.44 -1.79
C LEU A 377 -11.40 13.23 -2.46
N SER A 378 -11.35 12.09 -1.76
CA SER A 378 -10.72 10.84 -2.24
C SER A 378 -11.33 10.30 -3.55
N VAL A 379 -12.59 10.65 -3.85
CA VAL A 379 -13.24 10.32 -5.14
C VAL A 379 -12.44 10.87 -6.32
N ILE A 380 -11.86 12.06 -6.19
CA ILE A 380 -11.03 12.67 -7.25
C ILE A 380 -9.81 11.79 -7.54
N SER A 381 -9.20 11.28 -6.49
CA SER A 381 -8.03 10.40 -6.63
C SER A 381 -8.39 9.07 -7.30
N PHE A 382 -9.52 8.48 -6.98
CA PHE A 382 -10.05 7.32 -7.68
C PHE A 382 -10.30 7.61 -9.17
N ILE A 383 -10.92 8.75 -9.49
CA ILE A 383 -11.25 9.11 -10.87
C ILE A 383 -9.99 9.32 -11.72
N HIS A 384 -9.02 10.15 -11.27
CA HIS A 384 -7.83 10.39 -12.09
C HIS A 384 -6.99 9.14 -12.29
N ASN A 385 -6.87 8.27 -11.27
CA ASN A 385 -6.18 6.98 -11.42
C ASN A 385 -6.92 6.06 -12.38
N SER A 386 -8.25 5.98 -12.29
CA SER A 386 -9.05 5.17 -13.21
C SER A 386 -8.90 5.64 -14.66
N ILE A 387 -8.94 6.96 -14.90
CA ILE A 387 -8.69 7.55 -16.25
C ILE A 387 -7.28 7.19 -16.71
N SER A 388 -6.27 7.38 -15.88
CA SER A 388 -4.87 7.05 -16.19
C SER A 388 -4.71 5.59 -16.59
N ILE A 389 -5.30 4.67 -15.82
CA ILE A 389 -5.19 3.22 -16.06
C ILE A 389 -5.92 2.83 -17.36
N VAL A 390 -7.17 3.25 -17.52
CA VAL A 390 -8.03 2.82 -18.64
C VAL A 390 -7.66 3.51 -19.95
N CYS A 391 -7.30 4.80 -19.92
CA CYS A 391 -7.06 5.59 -21.13
C CYS A 391 -5.59 5.61 -21.57
N ALA A 392 -4.64 5.33 -20.68
CA ALA A 392 -3.22 5.39 -21.03
C ALA A 392 -2.46 4.11 -20.64
N ARG A 393 -2.40 3.76 -19.37
CA ARG A 393 -1.50 2.71 -18.89
C ARG A 393 -1.75 1.35 -19.55
N ILE A 394 -2.98 0.87 -19.57
CA ILE A 394 -3.36 -0.41 -20.19
C ILE A 394 -3.27 -0.32 -21.73
N PRO A 395 -3.90 0.67 -22.42
CA PRO A 395 -3.84 0.74 -23.88
C PRO A 395 -2.42 0.91 -24.43
N LEU A 396 -1.59 1.76 -23.82
CA LEU A 396 -0.21 1.97 -24.27
C LEU A 396 0.66 0.73 -24.02
N SER A 397 0.48 0.04 -22.88
CA SER A 397 1.18 -1.22 -22.61
C SER A 397 0.78 -2.29 -23.62
N TYR A 398 -0.51 -2.42 -23.96
CA TYR A 398 -0.98 -3.34 -24.99
C TYR A 398 -0.40 -3.00 -26.36
N TYR A 399 -0.53 -1.73 -26.79
CA TYR A 399 0.02 -1.27 -28.06
C TYR A 399 1.52 -1.55 -28.18
N ALA A 400 2.27 -1.22 -27.14
CA ALA A 400 3.70 -1.47 -27.08
C ALA A 400 4.04 -2.97 -27.13
N SER A 401 3.27 -3.81 -26.44
CA SER A 401 3.48 -5.25 -26.41
C SER A 401 3.32 -5.92 -27.78
N VAL A 402 2.44 -5.38 -28.62
CA VAL A 402 2.14 -5.94 -29.96
C VAL A 402 3.09 -5.41 -31.02
N HIS A 403 3.40 -4.10 -31.01
CA HIS A 403 4.12 -3.44 -32.10
C HIS A 403 5.63 -3.37 -31.91
N PHE A 404 6.15 -3.42 -30.68
CA PHE A 404 7.57 -3.32 -30.38
C PHE A 404 8.11 -4.62 -29.76
N LYS A 405 8.15 -5.69 -30.56
CA LYS A 405 8.52 -7.03 -30.08
C LYS A 405 9.99 -7.17 -29.68
N ASP A 406 10.87 -6.33 -30.20
CA ASP A 406 12.33 -6.43 -30.00
C ASP A 406 12.80 -5.77 -28.69
N THR A 407 11.94 -4.98 -28.01
CA THR A 407 12.31 -4.25 -26.80
C THR A 407 11.12 -4.02 -25.87
N LEU A 408 11.36 -4.06 -24.56
CA LEU A 408 10.38 -3.71 -23.53
C LEU A 408 10.34 -2.20 -23.20
N PHE A 409 11.26 -1.41 -23.73
CA PHE A 409 11.37 0.02 -23.41
C PHE A 409 10.06 0.80 -23.66
N PRO A 410 9.36 0.66 -24.82
CA PRO A 410 8.10 1.36 -25.05
C PRO A 410 6.97 0.92 -24.11
N MET A 411 6.96 -0.35 -23.69
CA MET A 411 5.99 -0.87 -22.75
C MET A 411 6.17 -0.24 -21.35
N GLY A 412 7.42 0.02 -20.94
CA GLY A 412 7.74 0.71 -19.71
C GLY A 412 7.33 2.19 -19.70
N CYS A 413 7.23 2.85 -20.86
CA CYS A 413 6.76 4.23 -20.97
C CYS A 413 5.26 4.39 -20.66
N ALA A 414 4.48 3.31 -20.67
CA ALA A 414 3.04 3.38 -20.43
C ALA A 414 2.68 3.85 -19.01
N ALA A 415 3.47 3.49 -18.00
CA ALA A 415 3.26 3.91 -16.62
C ALA A 415 3.48 5.42 -16.43
N PRO A 416 4.64 6.00 -16.79
CA PRO A 416 4.84 7.45 -16.69
C PRO A 416 3.86 8.27 -17.55
N ALA A 417 3.46 7.77 -18.73
CA ALA A 417 2.44 8.43 -19.55
C ALA A 417 1.07 8.49 -18.83
N GLY A 418 0.66 7.40 -18.19
CA GLY A 418 -0.55 7.36 -17.38
C GLY A 418 -0.45 8.28 -16.15
N SER A 419 0.67 8.25 -15.45
CA SER A 419 0.90 9.12 -14.28
C SER A 419 0.96 10.60 -14.65
N LEU A 420 1.44 10.95 -15.84
CA LEU A 420 1.41 12.32 -16.35
C LEU A 420 -0.03 12.83 -16.51
N ILE A 421 -0.94 12.02 -17.04
CA ILE A 421 -2.37 12.35 -17.11
C ILE A 421 -2.94 12.59 -15.70
N SER A 422 -2.60 11.71 -14.74
CA SER A 422 -2.98 11.89 -13.34
C SER A 422 -2.45 13.20 -12.77
N VAL A 423 -1.20 13.57 -13.05
CA VAL A 423 -0.60 14.84 -12.61
C VAL A 423 -1.37 16.04 -13.17
N ILE A 424 -1.68 16.04 -14.48
CA ILE A 424 -2.43 17.13 -15.13
C ILE A 424 -3.79 17.32 -14.46
N ILE A 425 -4.54 16.23 -14.24
CA ILE A 425 -5.85 16.27 -13.58
C ILE A 425 -5.70 16.78 -12.13
N CYS A 426 -4.74 16.23 -11.37
CA CYS A 426 -4.51 16.60 -9.98
C CYS A 426 -4.13 18.07 -9.83
N VAL A 427 -3.24 18.59 -10.68
CA VAL A 427 -2.83 20.01 -10.67
C VAL A 427 -4.02 20.90 -11.03
N GLY A 428 -4.80 20.53 -12.05
CA GLY A 428 -6.01 21.26 -12.41
C GLY A 428 -7.02 21.35 -11.26
N VAL A 429 -7.26 20.23 -10.58
CA VAL A 429 -8.13 20.19 -9.39
C VAL A 429 -7.54 20.98 -8.23
N PHE A 430 -6.24 20.92 -8.02
CA PHE A 430 -5.59 21.69 -6.96
C PHE A 430 -5.73 23.18 -7.17
N ILE A 431 -5.49 23.68 -8.39
CA ILE A 431 -5.69 25.09 -8.76
C ILE A 431 -7.16 25.49 -8.59
N TRP A 432 -8.09 24.63 -9.01
CA TRP A 432 -9.52 24.90 -8.85
C TRP A 432 -9.90 24.99 -7.36
N LEU A 433 -9.37 24.13 -6.50
CA LEU A 433 -9.59 24.18 -5.06
C LEU A 433 -9.05 25.47 -4.44
N GLU A 434 -7.89 25.96 -4.88
CA GLU A 434 -7.33 27.24 -4.39
C GLU A 434 -8.22 28.44 -4.72
N HIS A 435 -8.85 28.46 -5.90
CA HIS A 435 -9.76 29.52 -6.29
C HIS A 435 -11.15 29.45 -5.61
N HIS A 436 -11.47 28.32 -4.97
CA HIS A 436 -12.75 28.08 -4.31
C HIS A 436 -12.58 27.73 -2.82
N GLU A 437 -11.53 28.24 -2.18
CA GLU A 437 -11.19 27.93 -0.78
C GLU A 437 -12.36 28.12 0.19
N ASP A 438 -13.16 29.18 0.03
CA ASP A 438 -14.29 29.50 0.90
C ASP A 438 -15.32 28.38 1.03
N LYS A 439 -15.47 27.54 -0.01
CA LYS A 439 -16.40 26.39 0.00
C LYS A 439 -15.87 25.18 0.76
N TYR A 440 -14.53 25.08 0.89
CA TYR A 440 -13.87 23.89 1.48
C TYR A 440 -13.21 24.17 2.82
N GLN A 441 -13.11 25.42 3.25
CA GLN A 441 -12.63 25.80 4.59
C GLN A 441 -13.61 25.42 5.69
N ASN A 442 -14.90 25.21 5.36
CA ASN A 442 -15.97 24.84 6.30
C ASN A 442 -16.22 23.32 6.37
N ILE A 443 -15.37 22.49 5.72
CA ILE A 443 -15.44 21.02 5.77
C ILE A 443 -14.52 20.48 6.86
#